data_65541a7c26a1e15340a3aa22b1d9888e
#
_entry.id   65541a7c26a1e15340a3aa22b1d9888e
#
_cell.length_a   1.000
_cell.length_b   1.000
_cell.length_c   1.000
_cell.angle_alpha   90.00
_cell.angle_beta   90.00
_cell.angle_gamma   90.00
#
_symmetry.space_group_name_H-M   'P 1'
#
loop_
_entity.id
_entity.type
_entity.pdbx_description
1 polymer ?
#
loop_
_entity_poly.entity_id
_entity_poly.type
_entity_poly.pdbx_seq_one_letter_code
_entity_poly.pdbx_strand_id
1 'polypeptide(L)'
;MHHILLKALASGLIMSLFPYAAISAPPKPAQTDSLLTLLPKTPDAADRGRIYVQLADLSGDSLELAAPYWEAALAEAHKAGDTYGCKDALDFLVRKFADRDTRRAEKYIALSDSILPG
;
A
#
# COMPACT_ATOMS: atom_id res chain seq x y z
N MET A 1 -21.89 28.75 33.70
CA MET A 1 -21.85 28.43 33.26
C MET A 1 -21.81 28.10 32.41
N HIS A 2 -21.86 27.95 31.98
CA HIS A 2 -21.92 27.68 31.12
C HIS A 2 -21.28 27.74 30.41
N HIS A 3 -20.81 28.01 30.35
CA HIS A 3 -20.30 28.10 29.52
C HIS A 3 -19.64 27.50 29.20
N ILE A 4 -19.39 27.60 29.76
CA ILE A 4 -18.77 26.82 29.51
C ILE A 4 -19.10 26.02 28.67
N LEU A 5 -19.74 25.91 28.54
CA LEU A 5 -20.15 25.26 27.68
C LEU A 5 -19.95 25.53 26.50
N LEU A 6 -19.91 26.21 26.30
CA LEU A 6 -19.78 26.63 25.21
C LEU A 6 -18.62 26.36 24.68
N LYS A 7 -17.90 26.45 25.17
CA LYS A 7 -16.80 26.25 24.75
C LYS A 7 -16.65 25.11 24.10
N ALA A 8 -16.97 24.42 24.59
CA ALA A 8 -16.81 23.25 23.99
C ALA A 8 -17.28 23.29 22.66
N LEU A 9 -18.04 23.87 22.47
CA LEU A 9 -18.50 23.88 21.24
C LEU A 9 -17.69 24.31 20.28
N ALA A 10 -17.21 25.16 20.64
CA ALA A 10 -16.45 25.66 19.67
C ALA A 10 -15.53 24.68 19.24
N SER A 11 -15.15 24.14 19.95
CA SER A 11 -14.22 23.33 19.51
C SER A 11 -14.73 22.43 18.61
N GLY A 12 -15.51 22.34 18.66
CA GLY A 12 -15.78 21.50 17.83
C GLY A 12 -15.96 21.80 16.59
N LEU A 13 -16.22 22.50 16.52
CA LEU A 13 -16.45 22.58 15.56
C LEU A 13 -15.78 22.62 14.69
N ILE A 14 -15.33 22.85 14.80
CA ILE A 14 -14.86 22.92 14.14
C ILE A 14 -14.45 22.18 13.48
N MET A 15 -14.54 22.10 13.64
CA MET A 15 -14.36 21.44 13.14
C MET A 15 -14.69 21.06 12.38
N SER A 16 -15.22 21.39 12.19
CA SER A 16 -15.56 21.14 11.48
C SER A 16 -15.47 21.45 10.63
N LEU A 17 -15.40 22.03 10.38
CA LEU A 17 -15.28 22.31 9.68
C LEU A 17 -14.64 22.01 8.98
N PHE A 18 -14.32 22.02 8.84
CA PHE A 18 -13.90 21.59 8.27
C PHE A 18 -13.89 20.94 7.71
N PRO A 19 -14.09 20.94 7.51
CA PRO A 19 -14.02 20.12 6.98
C PRO A 19 -14.09 19.71 5.90
N TYR A 20 -14.37 20.25 5.22
CA TYR A 20 -14.45 19.99 4.18
C TYR A 20 -13.58 19.51 3.43
N ALA A 21 -13.30 20.15 3.29
CA ALA A 21 -12.22 19.72 2.57
C ALA A 21 -11.88 18.49 3.09
N ALA A 22 -11.90 18.61 4.15
CA ALA A 22 -11.62 17.50 4.74
C ALA A 22 -12.51 16.52 4.36
N ILE A 23 -13.49 16.89 3.85
CA ILE A 23 -14.36 16.04 3.38
C ILE A 23 -13.84 15.18 2.37
N SER A 24 -12.91 15.63 1.59
CA SER A 24 -12.34 14.82 0.58
C SER A 24 -11.53 13.73 1.24
N ALA A 25 -11.15 12.76 0.50
CA ALA A 25 -10.36 11.65 1.00
C ALA A 25 -9.11 12.16 1.68
N PRO A 26 -8.63 11.47 2.70
CA PRO A 26 -7.39 11.86 3.34
C PRO A 26 -6.25 11.89 2.35
N PRO A 27 -5.29 12.75 2.56
CA PRO A 27 -4.13 12.78 1.69
C PRO A 27 -3.43 11.43 1.67
N LYS A 28 -2.97 11.02 0.51
CA LYS A 28 -2.26 9.77 0.37
C LYS A 28 -1.03 9.67 1.29
N PRO A 29 -0.24 10.75 1.46
CA PRO A 29 0.90 10.65 2.38
C PRO A 29 0.50 10.26 3.80
N ALA A 30 -0.64 10.73 4.29
CA ALA A 30 -1.07 10.37 5.64
C ALA A 30 -1.43 8.88 5.73
N GLN A 31 -2.10 8.35 4.70
CA GLN A 31 -2.41 6.93 4.66
C GLN A 31 -1.14 6.10 4.54
N THR A 32 -0.20 6.53 3.72
CA THR A 32 1.08 5.87 3.55
C THR A 32 1.82 5.81 4.87
N ASP A 33 1.88 6.92 5.59
CA ASP A 33 2.58 6.96 6.88
C ASP A 33 1.95 6.02 7.88
N SER A 34 0.62 5.93 7.90
CA SER A 34 -0.07 5.02 8.80
C SER A 34 0.28 3.57 8.52
N LEU A 35 0.31 3.19 7.24
CA LEU A 35 0.66 1.83 6.85
C LEU A 35 2.11 1.51 7.15
N LEU A 36 3.02 2.45 6.88
CA LEU A 36 4.43 2.25 7.18
C LEU A 36 4.66 2.07 8.68
N THR A 37 3.87 2.74 9.50
CA THR A 37 3.95 2.61 10.96
C THR A 37 3.52 1.22 11.42
N LEU A 38 2.61 0.58 10.69
CA LEU A 38 2.14 -0.74 11.04
C LEU A 38 3.14 -1.85 10.74
N LEU A 39 4.00 -1.67 9.75
CA LEU A 39 4.91 -2.74 9.32
C LEU A 39 5.76 -3.30 10.46
N PRO A 40 6.46 -2.46 11.26
CA PRO A 40 7.28 -3.01 12.34
C PRO A 40 6.48 -3.68 13.45
N LYS A 41 5.17 -3.43 13.49
CA LYS A 41 4.28 -4.02 14.48
C LYS A 41 3.55 -5.24 13.94
N THR A 42 3.81 -5.63 12.71
CA THR A 42 3.12 -6.72 12.04
C THR A 42 4.10 -7.86 11.78
N PRO A 43 4.14 -8.88 12.64
CA PRO A 43 5.14 -9.94 12.50
C PRO A 43 4.81 -10.96 11.43
N ASP A 44 3.55 -11.13 11.07
CA ASP A 44 3.14 -12.15 10.13
C ASP A 44 3.45 -11.74 8.68
N ALA A 45 4.15 -12.61 7.95
CA ALA A 45 4.57 -12.28 6.59
C ALA A 45 3.39 -12.04 5.65
N ALA A 46 2.33 -12.85 5.77
CA ALA A 46 1.16 -12.66 4.91
C ALA A 46 0.51 -11.30 5.16
N ASP A 47 0.43 -10.89 6.43
CA ASP A 47 -0.14 -9.59 6.78
C ASP A 47 0.75 -8.45 6.29
N ARG A 48 2.07 -8.59 6.41
CA ARG A 48 3.00 -7.59 5.89
C ARG A 48 2.85 -7.46 4.39
N GLY A 49 2.69 -8.57 3.70
CA GLY A 49 2.47 -8.56 2.26
C GLY A 49 1.24 -7.74 1.88
N ARG A 50 0.17 -7.90 2.62
CA ARG A 50 -1.06 -7.13 2.36
C ARG A 50 -0.85 -5.64 2.58
N ILE A 51 -0.06 -5.26 3.59
CA ILE A 51 0.27 -3.85 3.82
C ILE A 51 1.05 -3.29 2.62
N TYR A 52 2.01 -4.04 2.11
CA TYR A 52 2.77 -3.59 0.95
C TYR A 52 1.88 -3.41 -0.29
N VAL A 53 0.90 -4.30 -0.49
CA VAL A 53 -0.05 -4.14 -1.60
C VAL A 53 -0.84 -2.85 -1.45
N GLN A 54 -1.29 -2.54 -0.23
CA GLN A 54 -2.00 -1.28 0.00
C GLN A 54 -1.11 -0.08 -0.26
N LEU A 55 0.15 -0.15 0.13
CA LEU A 55 1.10 0.92 -0.15
C LEU A 55 1.30 1.11 -1.65
N ALA A 56 1.37 0.00 -2.39
CA ALA A 56 1.47 0.07 -3.84
C ALA A 56 0.25 0.74 -4.45
N ASP A 57 -0.94 0.39 -3.97
CA ASP A 57 -2.17 1.00 -4.46
C ASP A 57 -2.19 2.51 -4.21
N LEU A 58 -1.68 2.94 -3.07
CA LEU A 58 -1.64 4.36 -2.74
C LEU A 58 -0.62 5.12 -3.59
N SER A 59 0.28 4.42 -4.27
CA SER A 59 1.25 5.07 -5.14
C SER A 59 0.63 5.55 -6.44
N GLY A 60 -0.61 5.21 -6.70
CA GLY A 60 -1.33 5.68 -7.88
C GLY A 60 -0.73 5.15 -9.16
N ASP A 61 -0.58 6.04 -10.12
CA ASP A 61 -0.08 5.65 -11.43
C ASP A 61 1.43 5.65 -11.53
N SER A 62 2.13 6.00 -10.46
CA SER A 62 3.59 6.04 -10.50
C SER A 62 4.17 4.64 -10.34
N LEU A 63 4.64 4.08 -11.44
CA LEU A 63 5.25 2.76 -11.40
C LEU A 63 6.53 2.75 -10.57
N GLU A 64 7.30 3.84 -10.62
CA GLU A 64 8.52 3.96 -9.83
C GLU A 64 8.25 3.87 -8.34
N LEU A 65 7.11 4.40 -7.90
CA LEU A 65 6.76 4.34 -6.49
C LEU A 65 6.10 3.01 -6.13
N ALA A 66 5.30 2.47 -7.02
CA ALA A 66 4.55 1.25 -6.75
C ALA A 66 5.43 -0.01 -6.81
N ALA A 67 6.38 -0.05 -7.73
CA ALA A 67 7.15 -1.27 -7.96
C ALA A 67 7.90 -1.78 -6.74
N PRO A 68 8.59 -0.92 -5.96
CA PRO A 68 9.27 -1.42 -4.76
C PRO A 68 8.30 -2.04 -3.75
N TYR A 69 7.09 -1.51 -3.65
CA TYR A 69 6.09 -2.08 -2.75
C TYR A 69 5.59 -3.42 -3.26
N TRP A 70 5.39 -3.56 -4.58
CA TRP A 70 5.00 -4.84 -5.14
C TRP A 70 6.12 -5.88 -4.99
N GLU A 71 7.38 -5.45 -5.13
CA GLU A 71 8.51 -6.36 -4.91
C GLU A 71 8.57 -6.80 -3.45
N ALA A 72 8.34 -5.88 -2.53
CA ALA A 72 8.30 -6.22 -1.11
C ALA A 72 7.14 -7.16 -0.80
N ALA A 73 5.98 -6.91 -1.40
CA ALA A 73 4.83 -7.79 -1.24
C ALA A 73 5.14 -9.20 -1.75
N LEU A 74 5.84 -9.30 -2.88
CA LEU A 74 6.25 -10.59 -3.42
C LEU A 74 7.16 -11.33 -2.43
N ALA A 75 8.14 -10.62 -1.86
CA ALA A 75 9.06 -11.24 -0.91
C ALA A 75 8.32 -11.76 0.32
N GLU A 76 7.40 -10.99 0.85
CA GLU A 76 6.64 -11.43 2.03
C GLU A 76 5.70 -12.58 1.68
N ALA A 77 5.05 -12.52 0.53
CA ALA A 77 4.18 -13.60 0.10
C ALA A 77 4.97 -14.90 -0.09
N HIS A 78 6.16 -14.80 -0.66
CA HIS A 78 7.01 -15.97 -0.85
C HIS A 78 7.41 -16.56 0.51
N LYS A 79 7.76 -15.71 1.45
CA LYS A 79 8.12 -16.12 2.81
C LYS A 79 6.96 -16.83 3.49
N ALA A 80 5.74 -16.36 3.24
CA ALA A 80 4.54 -16.93 3.86
C ALA A 80 4.02 -18.18 3.15
N GLY A 81 4.60 -18.56 2.03
CA GLY A 81 4.08 -19.64 1.22
C GLY A 81 2.77 -19.29 0.54
N ASP A 82 2.51 -18.01 0.34
CA ASP A 82 1.27 -17.50 -0.25
C ASP A 82 1.41 -17.48 -1.76
N THR A 83 0.99 -18.56 -2.41
CA THR A 83 1.10 -18.69 -3.86
C THR A 83 0.30 -17.62 -4.60
N TYR A 84 -0.91 -17.32 -4.12
CA TYR A 84 -1.73 -16.29 -4.75
C TYR A 84 -1.09 -14.92 -4.65
N GLY A 85 -0.55 -14.58 -3.47
CA GLY A 85 0.15 -13.32 -3.30
C GLY A 85 1.32 -13.18 -4.23
N CYS A 86 2.10 -14.25 -4.39
CA CYS A 86 3.22 -14.25 -5.32
C CYS A 86 2.75 -14.03 -6.75
N LYS A 87 1.71 -14.75 -7.15
CA LYS A 87 1.19 -14.67 -8.50
C LYS A 87 0.67 -13.25 -8.80
N ASP A 88 -0.10 -12.67 -7.87
CA ASP A 88 -0.64 -11.34 -8.07
C ASP A 88 0.46 -10.29 -8.22
N ALA A 89 1.47 -10.36 -7.37
CA ALA A 89 2.58 -9.41 -7.43
C ALA A 89 3.35 -9.56 -8.74
N LEU A 90 3.65 -10.78 -9.14
CA LEU A 90 4.37 -11.03 -10.37
C LEU A 90 3.57 -10.62 -11.59
N ASP A 91 2.26 -10.92 -11.61
CA ASP A 91 1.41 -10.52 -12.72
C ASP A 91 1.40 -8.99 -12.87
N PHE A 92 1.31 -8.28 -11.77
CA PHE A 92 1.34 -6.82 -11.82
C PHE A 92 2.68 -6.33 -12.40
N LEU A 93 3.78 -6.84 -11.87
CA LEU A 93 5.10 -6.38 -12.26
C LEU A 93 5.39 -6.69 -13.73
N VAL A 94 5.05 -7.88 -14.18
CA VAL A 94 5.26 -8.25 -15.58
C VAL A 94 4.44 -7.35 -16.49
N ARG A 95 3.15 -7.19 -16.19
CA ARG A 95 2.28 -6.37 -17.04
C ARG A 95 2.72 -4.92 -17.11
N LYS A 96 3.09 -4.37 -15.96
CA LYS A 96 3.43 -2.95 -15.91
C LYS A 96 4.76 -2.64 -16.54
N PHE A 97 5.70 -3.57 -16.52
CA PHE A 97 7.00 -3.33 -17.11
C PHE A 97 7.14 -3.84 -18.54
N ALA A 98 6.16 -4.61 -19.03
CA ALA A 98 6.26 -5.21 -20.35
C ALA A 98 6.58 -4.19 -21.45
N ASP A 99 5.94 -3.03 -21.41
CA ASP A 99 6.12 -2.00 -22.42
C ASP A 99 7.16 -0.95 -22.05
N ARG A 100 7.57 -0.90 -20.80
CA ARG A 100 8.46 0.16 -20.33
C ARG A 100 9.88 -0.31 -20.17
N ASP A 101 10.06 -1.53 -19.72
CA ASP A 101 11.38 -2.09 -19.45
C ASP A 101 11.27 -3.59 -19.64
N THR A 102 11.45 -4.00 -20.90
CA THR A 102 11.31 -5.40 -21.28
C THR A 102 12.25 -6.30 -20.50
N ARG A 103 13.48 -5.85 -20.28
CA ARG A 103 14.44 -6.65 -19.53
C ARG A 103 13.97 -6.91 -18.11
N ARG A 104 13.39 -5.91 -17.49
CA ARG A 104 12.88 -6.06 -16.12
C ARG A 104 11.68 -7.00 -16.10
N ALA A 105 10.79 -6.88 -17.08
CA ALA A 105 9.66 -7.80 -17.20
C ALA A 105 10.14 -9.23 -17.36
N GLU A 106 11.20 -9.45 -18.17
CA GLU A 106 11.76 -10.79 -18.34
C GLU A 106 12.32 -11.34 -17.04
N LYS A 107 12.93 -10.49 -16.22
CA LYS A 107 13.39 -10.92 -14.89
C LYS A 107 12.24 -11.43 -14.03
N TYR A 108 11.12 -10.74 -14.06
CA TYR A 108 9.98 -11.16 -13.26
C TYR A 108 9.38 -12.47 -13.81
N ILE A 109 9.38 -12.65 -15.11
CA ILE A 109 8.92 -13.90 -15.70
C ILE A 109 9.82 -15.06 -15.27
N ALA A 110 11.13 -14.85 -15.30
CA ALA A 110 12.07 -15.88 -14.86
C ALA A 110 11.87 -16.19 -13.37
N LEU A 111 11.63 -15.17 -12.58
CA LEU A 111 11.37 -15.34 -11.16
C LEU A 111 10.08 -16.10 -10.92
N SER A 112 9.07 -15.84 -11.73
CA SER A 112 7.82 -16.58 -11.66
C SER A 112 8.04 -18.08 -11.87
N ASP A 113 8.87 -18.41 -12.86
CA ASP A 113 9.17 -19.82 -13.14
C ASP A 113 9.88 -20.51 -11.98
N SER A 114 10.66 -19.75 -11.21
CA SER A 114 11.42 -20.34 -10.10
C SER A 114 10.62 -20.38 -8.80
N ILE A 115 9.64 -19.52 -8.62
CA ILE A 115 8.89 -19.42 -7.38
C ILE A 115 7.57 -20.19 -7.44
N LEU A 116 6.86 -20.06 -8.54
CA LEU A 116 5.52 -20.66 -8.63
C LEU A 116 5.62 -22.10 -9.10
N PRO A 117 4.79 -22.98 -8.54
CA PRO A 117 4.81 -24.36 -8.95
C PRO A 117 4.26 -24.48 -10.36
N GLY A 118 4.89 -25.31 -11.07
CA GLY A 118 4.60 -25.76 -12.40
C GLY A 118 3.54 -25.30 -13.27
#